data_919a1c7592cce9cb21386bc404a141ff
#
_entry.id   919a1c7592cce9cb21386bc404a141ff
#
_cell.length_a   1.000
_cell.length_b   1.000
_cell.length_c   1.000
_cell.angle_alpha   90.00
_cell.angle_beta   90.00
_cell.angle_gamma   90.00
#
_symmetry.space_group_name_H-M   'P 1'
#
loop_
_entity.id
_entity.type
_entity.pdbx_description
1 polymer ?
#
loop_
_entity_poly.entity_id
_entity_poly.type
_entity_poly.pdbx_seq_one_letter_code
_entity_poly.pdbx_strand_id
1 'polypeptide(L)'
;PGLAPSANLNPADNSIPALFEPVHGSAPDIAGQNLADPRATLLSLAMTLEWLAPHHPALGNAAQHLHDTVTADLARGNDPTLTNGAQATGTRETGQRLYALLAP
;
A
#
# COMPACT_ATOMS: atom_id res chain seq x y z
N PRO A 1 -6.50 -6.17 10.54
CA PRO A 1 -5.15 -6.52 10.91
C PRO A 1 -4.32 -6.84 9.66
N GLY A 2 -3.06 -6.49 9.67
CA GLY A 2 -2.17 -6.73 8.54
C GLY A 2 -2.19 -5.69 7.44
N LEU A 3 -2.99 -4.64 7.57
CA LEU A 3 -3.08 -3.58 6.58
C LEU A 3 -2.30 -2.33 6.96
N ALA A 4 -1.51 -2.38 8.03
CA ALA A 4 -0.73 -1.23 8.49
C ALA A 4 0.63 -1.18 7.80
N PRO A 5 1.02 -0.01 7.27
CA PRO A 5 2.41 0.22 6.85
C PRO A 5 3.28 0.52 8.05
N SER A 6 4.60 0.37 7.89
CA SER A 6 5.55 0.74 8.92
C SER A 6 6.80 1.38 8.33
N ALA A 7 7.48 2.16 9.16
CA ALA A 7 8.73 2.81 8.79
C ALA A 7 9.70 2.76 9.95
N ASN A 8 10.96 2.45 9.64
CA ASN A 8 12.09 2.57 10.55
C ASN A 8 13.05 3.58 9.95
N LEU A 9 13.11 4.76 10.54
CA LEU A 9 13.91 5.86 9.99
C LEU A 9 14.36 6.79 11.11
N ASN A 10 15.37 7.61 10.81
CA ASN A 10 15.78 8.69 11.68
C ASN A 10 15.37 10.02 11.05
N PRO A 11 14.35 10.71 11.60
CA PRO A 11 13.87 11.96 11.00
C PRO A 11 14.90 13.09 11.07
N ALA A 12 15.90 12.97 11.94
CA ALA A 12 16.93 13.99 12.10
C ALA A 12 18.14 13.78 11.18
N ASP A 13 18.25 12.60 10.56
CA ASP A 13 19.42 12.26 9.72
C ASP A 13 19.02 11.36 8.56
N ASN A 14 18.82 11.97 7.39
CA ASN A 14 18.43 11.26 6.18
C ASN A 14 19.60 10.57 5.46
N SER A 15 20.82 10.68 5.99
CA SER A 15 21.96 9.91 5.46
C SER A 15 21.94 8.47 5.94
N ILE A 16 21.16 8.17 6.99
CA ILE A 16 20.98 6.81 7.49
C ILE A 16 19.88 6.12 6.67
N PRO A 17 20.13 4.89 6.19
CA PRO A 17 19.10 4.16 5.44
C PRO A 17 17.79 4.02 6.22
N ALA A 18 16.67 4.13 5.52
CA ALA A 18 15.34 3.92 6.07
C ALA A 18 14.76 2.60 5.54
N LEU A 19 13.91 1.97 6.32
CA LEU A 19 13.23 0.73 5.95
C LEU A 19 11.72 0.95 6.02
N PHE A 20 11.03 0.58 4.95
CA PHE A 20 9.57 0.66 4.87
C PHE A 20 9.02 -0.72 4.51
N GLU A 21 8.10 -1.20 5.31
CA GLU A 21 7.51 -2.54 5.08
C GLU A 21 6.12 -2.61 5.71
N PRO A 22 5.26 -3.52 5.24
CA PRO A 22 4.02 -3.78 5.96
C PRO A 22 4.32 -4.42 7.31
N VAL A 23 3.43 -4.23 8.28
CA VAL A 23 3.58 -4.78 9.63
C VAL A 23 3.49 -6.31 9.61
N HIS A 24 2.69 -6.88 8.71
CA HIS A 24 2.52 -8.34 8.63
C HIS A 24 3.78 -9.03 8.08
N GLY A 25 3.95 -10.30 8.44
CA GLY A 25 5.04 -11.14 7.95
C GLY A 25 4.74 -11.80 6.61
N SER A 26 5.52 -12.83 6.29
CA SER A 26 5.45 -13.53 5.00
C SER A 26 4.25 -14.45 4.83
N ALA A 27 3.54 -14.79 5.92
CA ALA A 27 2.32 -15.60 5.91
C ALA A 27 2.45 -16.87 5.04
N PRO A 28 3.40 -17.77 5.37
CA PRO A 28 3.69 -18.91 4.52
C PRO A 28 2.52 -19.89 4.37
N ASP A 29 1.59 -19.88 5.30
CA ASP A 29 0.40 -20.73 5.28
C ASP A 29 -0.59 -20.37 4.18
N ILE A 30 -0.54 -19.14 3.65
CA ILE A 30 -1.39 -18.73 2.54
C ILE A 30 -0.62 -18.45 1.25
N ALA A 31 0.66 -18.77 1.24
CA ALA A 31 1.49 -18.55 0.04
C ALA A 31 0.94 -19.37 -1.14
N GLY A 32 0.88 -18.74 -2.31
CA GLY A 32 0.40 -19.38 -3.53
C GLY A 32 -1.12 -19.46 -3.67
N GLN A 33 -1.87 -19.01 -2.66
CA GLN A 33 -3.33 -19.13 -2.66
C GLN A 33 -4.06 -17.88 -3.15
N ASN A 34 -3.33 -16.82 -3.50
CA ASN A 34 -3.91 -15.57 -3.96
C ASN A 34 -4.84 -14.92 -2.91
N LEU A 35 -4.49 -15.04 -1.63
CA LEU A 35 -5.30 -14.55 -0.51
C LEU A 35 -4.73 -13.32 0.17
N ALA A 36 -3.41 -13.12 0.14
CA ALA A 36 -2.77 -12.01 0.86
C ALA A 36 -3.22 -10.66 0.30
N ASP A 37 -3.43 -9.69 1.21
CA ASP A 37 -3.82 -8.34 0.83
C ASP A 37 -2.56 -7.51 0.54
N PRO A 38 -2.35 -6.99 -0.69
CA PRO A 38 -1.15 -6.26 -1.04
C PRO A 38 -1.19 -4.78 -0.63
N ARG A 39 -2.30 -4.30 -0.07
CA ARG A 39 -2.51 -2.86 0.13
C ARG A 39 -1.59 -2.27 1.18
N ALA A 40 -1.22 -3.03 2.22
CA ALA A 40 -0.27 -2.55 3.22
C ALA A 40 1.11 -2.31 2.61
N THR A 41 1.54 -3.16 1.67
CA THR A 41 2.79 -2.97 0.95
C THR A 41 2.75 -1.69 0.09
N LEU A 42 1.63 -1.44 -0.56
CA LEU A 42 1.46 -0.23 -1.36
C LEU A 42 1.43 1.03 -0.49
N LEU A 43 0.83 0.97 0.70
CA LEU A 43 0.89 2.07 1.66
C LEU A 43 2.32 2.29 2.15
N SER A 44 3.09 1.23 2.35
CA SER A 44 4.51 1.35 2.72
C SER A 44 5.32 2.01 1.60
N LEU A 45 5.00 1.71 0.34
CA LEU A 45 5.60 2.40 -0.80
C LEU A 45 5.26 3.89 -0.80
N ALA A 46 4.01 4.24 -0.50
CA ALA A 46 3.61 5.65 -0.40
C ALA A 46 4.42 6.38 0.67
N MET A 47 4.66 5.75 1.82
CA MET A 47 5.51 6.31 2.87
C MET A 47 6.95 6.50 2.39
N THR A 48 7.47 5.55 1.61
CA THR A 48 8.80 5.65 1.02
C THR A 48 8.91 6.87 0.11
N LEU A 49 7.93 7.04 -0.77
CA LEU A 49 7.91 8.17 -1.70
C LEU A 49 7.80 9.51 -0.95
N GLU A 50 7.00 9.55 0.10
CA GLU A 50 6.88 10.74 0.94
C GLU A 50 8.21 11.08 1.63
N TRP A 51 8.92 10.07 2.13
CA TRP A 51 10.22 10.27 2.76
C TRP A 51 11.25 10.84 1.80
N LEU A 52 11.20 10.42 0.53
CA LEU A 52 12.14 10.87 -0.50
C LEU A 52 11.75 12.21 -1.13
N ALA A 53 10.51 12.64 -0.97
CA ALA A 53 9.97 13.82 -1.65
C ALA A 53 10.76 15.11 -1.38
N PRO A 54 11.30 15.39 -0.15
CA PRO A 54 12.08 16.59 0.07
C PRO A 54 13.28 16.76 -0.87
N HIS A 55 13.85 15.65 -1.33
CA HIS A 55 14.98 15.65 -2.27
C HIS A 55 14.55 15.37 -3.71
N HIS A 56 13.32 14.93 -3.92
CA HIS A 56 12.76 14.58 -5.22
C HIS A 56 11.31 15.04 -5.27
N PRO A 57 11.06 16.35 -5.50
CA PRO A 57 9.71 16.93 -5.31
C PRO A 57 8.60 16.26 -6.12
N ALA A 58 8.92 15.69 -7.29
CA ALA A 58 7.92 14.97 -8.09
C ALA A 58 7.33 13.78 -7.34
N LEU A 59 8.06 13.19 -6.39
CA LEU A 59 7.59 12.02 -5.65
C LEU A 59 6.51 12.37 -4.62
N GLY A 60 6.39 13.63 -4.20
CA GLY A 60 5.33 14.05 -3.27
C GLY A 60 3.95 13.84 -3.85
N ASN A 61 3.74 14.22 -5.11
CA ASN A 61 2.46 14.00 -5.79
C ASN A 61 2.19 12.50 -6.00
N ALA A 62 3.21 11.74 -6.36
CA ALA A 62 3.08 10.30 -6.52
C ALA A 62 2.71 9.64 -5.19
N ALA A 63 3.34 10.04 -4.10
CA ALA A 63 3.04 9.52 -2.76
C ALA A 63 1.58 9.77 -2.39
N GLN A 64 1.10 11.00 -2.59
CA GLN A 64 -0.26 11.37 -2.25
C GLN A 64 -1.27 10.62 -3.11
N HIS A 65 -1.01 10.52 -4.42
CA HIS A 65 -1.89 9.80 -5.34
C HIS A 65 -2.00 8.32 -4.97
N LEU A 66 -0.89 7.68 -4.67
CA LEU A 66 -0.87 6.28 -4.25
C LEU A 66 -1.61 6.09 -2.93
N HIS A 67 -1.30 6.92 -1.94
CA HIS A 67 -1.95 6.86 -0.63
C HIS A 67 -3.46 7.01 -0.75
N ASP A 68 -3.92 8.03 -1.48
CA ASP A 68 -5.35 8.31 -1.61
C ASP A 68 -6.07 7.20 -2.36
N THR A 69 -5.44 6.65 -3.40
CA THR A 69 -6.03 5.57 -4.19
C THR A 69 -6.22 4.32 -3.33
N VAL A 70 -5.19 3.95 -2.55
CA VAL A 70 -5.26 2.76 -1.70
C VAL A 70 -6.25 2.95 -0.56
N THR A 71 -6.28 4.11 0.09
CA THR A 71 -7.20 4.36 1.19
C THR A 71 -8.65 4.42 0.71
N ALA A 72 -8.91 4.96 -0.48
CA ALA A 72 -10.25 4.94 -1.07
C ALA A 72 -10.69 3.50 -1.38
N ASP A 73 -9.79 2.67 -1.87
CA ASP A 73 -10.07 1.25 -2.14
C ASP A 73 -10.37 0.49 -0.84
N LEU A 74 -9.63 0.77 0.23
CA LEU A 74 -9.90 0.17 1.54
C LEU A 74 -11.28 0.57 2.06
N ALA A 75 -11.66 1.84 1.89
CA ALA A 75 -12.97 2.32 2.30
C ALA A 75 -14.10 1.64 1.53
N ARG A 76 -13.90 1.38 0.23
CA ARG A 76 -14.88 0.66 -0.60
C ARG A 76 -15.06 -0.78 -0.15
N GLY A 77 -14.02 -1.42 0.34
CA GLY A 77 -14.11 -2.78 0.86
C GLY A 77 -15.05 -2.92 2.05
N ASN A 78 -15.35 -1.81 2.72
CA ASN A 78 -16.28 -1.77 3.86
C ASN A 78 -17.69 -1.33 3.47
N ASP A 79 -17.96 -1.07 2.19
CA ASP A 79 -19.24 -0.62 1.70
C ASP A 79 -20.19 -1.81 1.53
N PRO A 80 -21.31 -1.86 2.27
CA PRO A 80 -22.24 -2.99 2.19
C PRO A 80 -22.91 -3.13 0.83
N THR A 81 -22.89 -2.10 -0.02
CA THR A 81 -23.44 -2.19 -1.38
C THR A 81 -22.51 -2.91 -2.35
N LEU A 82 -21.26 -3.14 -1.96
CA LEU A 82 -20.24 -3.80 -2.76
C LEU A 82 -20.02 -5.24 -2.30
N THR A 83 -21.06 -5.90 -1.84
CA THR A 83 -20.97 -7.14 -1.09
C THR A 83 -20.38 -8.32 -1.84
N ASN A 84 -20.46 -8.30 -3.16
CA ASN A 84 -19.91 -9.43 -3.93
C ASN A 84 -18.65 -9.03 -4.62
N GLY A 85 -17.70 -9.55 -4.86
CA GLY A 85 -16.53 -9.18 -5.65
C GLY A 85 -15.49 -8.39 -4.88
N ALA A 86 -15.85 -7.28 -4.28
CA ALA A 86 -14.86 -6.45 -3.60
C ALA A 86 -14.22 -7.15 -2.40
N GLN A 87 -14.99 -7.98 -1.70
CA GLN A 87 -14.49 -8.75 -0.56
C GLN A 87 -13.87 -10.07 -0.98
N ALA A 88 -14.25 -10.57 -2.14
CA ALA A 88 -13.73 -11.81 -2.66
C ALA A 88 -12.52 -11.61 -3.57
N THR A 89 -12.00 -10.40 -3.66
CA THR A 89 -10.88 -10.07 -4.54
C THR A 89 -9.58 -10.64 -3.98
N GLY A 90 -8.89 -11.44 -4.78
CA GLY A 90 -7.60 -11.99 -4.39
C GLY A 90 -6.46 -10.98 -4.53
N THR A 91 -5.26 -11.38 -4.16
CA THR A 91 -4.06 -10.55 -4.23
C THR A 91 -3.85 -9.98 -5.63
N ARG A 92 -3.93 -10.84 -6.64
CA ARG A 92 -3.69 -10.45 -8.04
C ARG A 92 -4.74 -9.45 -8.52
N GLU A 93 -6.00 -9.74 -8.26
CA GLU A 93 -7.13 -8.93 -8.71
C GLU A 93 -7.10 -7.56 -8.05
N THR A 94 -6.76 -7.49 -6.76
CA THR A 94 -6.58 -6.22 -6.05
C THR A 94 -5.45 -5.41 -6.67
N GLY A 95 -4.32 -6.05 -6.95
CA GLY A 95 -3.19 -5.38 -7.60
C GLY A 95 -3.54 -4.84 -8.97
N GLN A 96 -4.25 -5.62 -9.78
CA GLN A 96 -4.69 -5.20 -11.11
C GLN A 96 -5.66 -4.04 -11.06
N ARG A 97 -6.61 -4.08 -10.12
CA ARG A 97 -7.58 -2.98 -9.93
C ARG A 97 -6.87 -1.68 -9.54
N LEU A 98 -5.96 -1.74 -8.58
CA LEU A 98 -5.23 -0.56 -8.13
C LEU A 98 -4.30 -0.04 -9.22
N TYR A 99 -3.65 -0.92 -9.97
CA TYR A 99 -2.83 -0.51 -11.10
C TYR A 99 -3.64 0.30 -12.12
N ALA A 100 -4.83 -0.17 -12.44
CA ALA A 100 -5.71 0.53 -13.38
C ALA A 100 -6.13 1.90 -12.85
N LEU A 101 -6.41 2.00 -11.55
CA LEU A 101 -6.78 3.27 -10.92
C LEU A 101 -5.62 4.26 -10.85
N LEU A 102 -4.38 3.77 -10.76
CA LEU A 102 -3.18 4.61 -10.67
C LEU A 102 -2.67 5.03 -12.05
N ALA A 103 -3.04 4.32 -13.10
CA ALA A 103 -2.61 4.64 -14.46
C ALA A 103 -3.12 6.03 -14.89
N PRO A 104 -2.30 6.79 -15.64
CA PRO A 104 -2.71 8.11 -16.13
C PRO A 104 -3.85 8.00 -17.13
#